data_d280ba3135453e89a099a0cf478d38f7
#
_entry.id   d280ba3135453e89a099a0cf478d38f7
#
_cell.length_a   1.000
_cell.length_b   1.000
_cell.length_c   1.000
_cell.angle_alpha   90.00
_cell.angle_beta   90.00
_cell.angle_gamma   90.00
#
_symmetry.space_group_name_H-M   'P 1'
#
loop_
_entity.id
_entity.type
_entity.pdbx_description
1 polymer ?
#
loop_
_entity_poly.entity_id
_entity_poly.type
_entity_poly.pdbx_seq_one_letter_code
_entity_poly.pdbx_strand_id
1 'polypeptide(L)'
;MVADTVTRIGETLIQHGRLSDRIYVMHLSVGDLPGILDDLDALADSEGYSKISAKVPASALSRFPGRGYVIEAHLPRFFRGREDGYFVAKFLDPKRRREHGDLDSILAAVREKAGDAPAACLPPGWTCAPANQDDADDLAALYSAVFSTYPFPITDPYYLREKMEGDYRYFIIRADDGRVAAASSAEIYREDENVEMTDFATHPGYRGRNLAACLLARMEEEMRAAGMKTAFTIARGLSYPINATFARAGYLYGGTLTNNTNICGGFESMNVWYKPLDG
;
A
#
# COMPACT_ATOMS: atom_id res chain seq x y z
N MET A 1 -20.97 -2.23 -1.12
CA MET A 1 -20.19 -3.43 -1.56
C MET A 1 -19.48 -3.98 -0.34
N VAL A 2 -19.38 -5.30 -0.23
CA VAL A 2 -18.64 -5.94 0.88
C VAL A 2 -17.15 -5.84 0.56
N ALA A 3 -16.33 -5.45 1.56
CA ALA A 3 -14.87 -5.42 1.42
C ALA A 3 -14.32 -6.83 1.15
N ASP A 4 -13.14 -6.90 0.53
CA ASP A 4 -12.43 -8.17 0.35
C ASP A 4 -12.05 -8.77 1.71
N THR A 5 -12.00 -10.10 1.79
CA THR A 5 -11.77 -10.84 3.03
C THR A 5 -10.29 -11.16 3.20
N VAL A 6 -9.77 -11.03 4.43
CA VAL A 6 -8.42 -11.49 4.79
C VAL A 6 -8.54 -12.85 5.49
N THR A 7 -7.78 -13.85 5.00
CA THR A 7 -7.78 -15.21 5.54
C THR A 7 -6.41 -15.89 5.33
N ARG A 8 -6.27 -17.14 5.78
CA ARG A 8 -5.06 -17.94 5.59
C ARG A 8 -5.33 -19.21 4.78
N ILE A 9 -4.33 -19.59 3.99
CA ILE A 9 -4.20 -20.94 3.41
C ILE A 9 -2.86 -21.47 3.91
N GLY A 10 -2.87 -22.50 4.75
CA GLY A 10 -1.71 -22.85 5.55
C GLY A 10 -1.28 -21.68 6.45
N GLU A 11 -0.02 -21.32 6.42
CA GLU A 11 0.53 -20.16 7.12
C GLU A 11 0.54 -18.90 6.25
N THR A 12 0.24 -19.02 4.95
CA THR A 12 0.22 -17.89 3.99
C THR A 12 -1.01 -17.01 4.22
N LEU A 13 -0.79 -15.71 4.41
CA LEU A 13 -1.85 -14.70 4.56
C LEU A 13 -2.28 -14.17 3.21
N ILE A 14 -3.57 -14.23 2.91
CA ILE A 14 -4.15 -13.73 1.66
C ILE A 14 -5.31 -12.76 1.93
N GLN A 15 -5.50 -11.83 1.00
CA GLN A 15 -6.75 -11.08 0.84
C GLN A 15 -7.40 -11.49 -0.47
N HIS A 16 -8.70 -11.78 -0.46
CA HIS A 16 -9.43 -12.09 -1.70
C HIS A 16 -10.88 -11.60 -1.64
N GLY A 17 -11.48 -11.34 -2.80
CA GLY A 17 -12.87 -10.95 -2.88
C GLY A 17 -13.29 -10.38 -4.23
N ARG A 18 -14.61 -10.21 -4.37
CA ARG A 18 -15.25 -9.71 -5.60
C ARG A 18 -15.02 -8.21 -5.81
N LEU A 19 -14.71 -7.45 -4.77
CA LEU A 19 -14.47 -6.01 -4.89
C LEU A 19 -13.26 -5.76 -5.78
N SER A 20 -12.12 -6.39 -5.47
CA SER A 20 -10.89 -6.28 -6.28
C SER A 20 -10.77 -7.39 -7.33
N ASP A 21 -11.68 -8.36 -7.35
CA ASP A 21 -11.73 -9.49 -8.29
C ASP A 21 -10.35 -10.16 -8.42
N ARG A 22 -9.75 -10.46 -7.27
CA ARG A 22 -8.40 -11.03 -7.19
C ARG A 22 -8.17 -11.81 -5.89
N ILE A 23 -7.05 -12.56 -5.91
CA ILE A 23 -6.34 -13.00 -4.70
C ILE A 23 -5.07 -12.15 -4.57
N TYR A 24 -4.82 -11.60 -3.38
CA TYR A 24 -3.56 -10.94 -3.04
C TYR A 24 -2.87 -11.69 -1.90
N VAL A 25 -1.73 -12.30 -2.18
CA VAL A 25 -0.86 -12.93 -1.18
C VAL A 25 -0.09 -11.81 -0.47
N MET A 26 -0.58 -11.43 0.71
CA MET A 26 -0.02 -10.34 1.52
C MET A 26 1.28 -10.76 2.20
N HIS A 27 1.32 -12.02 2.70
CA HIS A 27 2.52 -12.61 3.29
C HIS A 27 2.60 -14.08 2.89
N LEU A 28 3.63 -14.43 2.13
CA LEU A 28 3.90 -15.80 1.69
C LEU A 28 4.72 -16.54 2.74
N SER A 29 4.18 -17.63 3.28
CA SER A 29 4.98 -18.62 3.99
C SER A 29 5.72 -19.49 2.98
N VAL A 30 7.05 -19.44 2.97
CA VAL A 30 7.88 -20.24 2.04
C VAL A 30 7.68 -21.74 2.29
N GLY A 31 7.31 -22.12 3.52
CA GLY A 31 7.00 -23.51 3.89
C GLY A 31 5.77 -24.10 3.20
N ASP A 32 4.85 -23.26 2.75
CA ASP A 32 3.64 -23.71 2.03
C ASP A 32 3.92 -24.01 0.55
N LEU A 33 5.09 -23.62 0.02
CA LEU A 33 5.48 -23.94 -1.35
C LEU A 33 5.88 -25.40 -1.51
N PRO A 34 5.57 -26.06 -2.67
CA PRO A 34 4.87 -25.49 -3.83
C PRO A 34 3.34 -25.58 -3.74
N GLY A 35 2.76 -26.26 -2.74
CA GLY A 35 1.33 -26.60 -2.65
C GLY A 35 0.41 -25.39 -2.72
N ILE A 36 0.79 -24.27 -2.07
CA ILE A 36 0.01 -23.04 -2.04
C ILE A 36 -0.34 -22.52 -3.45
N LEU A 37 0.50 -22.75 -4.46
CA LEU A 37 0.23 -22.30 -5.83
C LEU A 37 -0.96 -23.04 -6.46
N ASP A 38 -1.14 -24.33 -6.14
CA ASP A 38 -2.30 -25.12 -6.57
C ASP A 38 -3.56 -24.67 -5.83
N ASP A 39 -3.45 -24.38 -4.52
CA ASP A 39 -4.57 -23.91 -3.71
C ASP A 39 -5.05 -22.51 -4.16
N LEU A 40 -4.13 -21.60 -4.52
CA LEU A 40 -4.47 -20.28 -5.05
C LEU A 40 -5.16 -20.39 -6.42
N ASP A 41 -4.71 -21.29 -7.29
CA ASP A 41 -5.36 -21.56 -8.58
C ASP A 41 -6.77 -22.11 -8.36
N ALA A 42 -6.94 -23.11 -7.49
CA ALA A 42 -8.24 -23.69 -7.17
C ALA A 42 -9.22 -22.67 -6.57
N LEU A 43 -8.74 -21.81 -5.65
CA LEU A 43 -9.56 -20.73 -5.09
C LEU A 43 -9.96 -19.72 -6.18
N ALA A 44 -9.03 -19.34 -7.04
CA ALA A 44 -9.31 -18.39 -8.12
C ALA A 44 -10.33 -18.94 -9.12
N ASP A 45 -10.22 -20.23 -9.47
CA ASP A 45 -11.16 -20.90 -10.37
C ASP A 45 -12.55 -21.02 -9.74
N SER A 46 -12.65 -21.43 -8.47
CA SER A 46 -13.93 -21.59 -7.77
C SER A 46 -14.68 -20.28 -7.59
N GLU A 47 -13.97 -19.19 -7.35
CA GLU A 47 -14.52 -17.85 -7.19
C GLU A 47 -14.63 -17.08 -8.50
N GLY A 48 -13.96 -17.54 -9.57
CA GLY A 48 -13.90 -16.89 -10.87
C GLY A 48 -13.15 -15.57 -10.85
N TYR A 49 -12.05 -15.48 -10.08
CA TYR A 49 -11.22 -14.27 -10.03
C TYR A 49 -10.37 -14.10 -11.29
N SER A 50 -10.09 -12.85 -11.64
CA SER A 50 -9.36 -12.51 -12.86
C SER A 50 -7.83 -12.34 -12.65
N LYS A 51 -7.35 -12.25 -11.41
CA LYS A 51 -5.92 -12.02 -11.09
C LYS A 51 -5.52 -12.70 -9.78
N ILE A 52 -4.29 -13.24 -9.74
CA ILE A 52 -3.59 -13.56 -8.49
C ILE A 52 -2.36 -12.65 -8.43
N SER A 53 -2.17 -11.95 -7.32
CA SER A 53 -1.01 -11.09 -7.06
C SER A 53 -0.30 -11.58 -5.80
N ALA A 54 1.03 -11.55 -5.77
CA ALA A 54 1.80 -12.02 -4.61
C ALA A 54 3.03 -11.16 -4.38
N LYS A 55 3.36 -10.94 -3.09
CA LYS A 55 4.63 -10.37 -2.63
C LYS A 55 5.55 -11.53 -2.25
N VAL A 56 6.70 -11.67 -2.93
CA VAL A 56 7.56 -12.86 -2.87
C VAL A 56 9.02 -12.51 -2.59
N PRO A 57 9.73 -13.23 -1.71
CA PRO A 57 11.17 -13.09 -1.56
C PRO A 57 11.93 -13.70 -2.75
N ALA A 58 13.12 -13.17 -3.03
CA ALA A 58 13.98 -13.64 -4.12
C ALA A 58 14.25 -15.16 -4.06
N SER A 59 14.43 -15.71 -2.86
CA SER A 59 14.64 -17.15 -2.64
C SER A 59 13.50 -18.03 -3.12
N ALA A 60 12.26 -17.50 -3.16
CA ALA A 60 11.07 -18.21 -3.62
C ALA A 60 10.73 -17.93 -5.09
N LEU A 61 11.27 -16.87 -5.70
CA LEU A 61 10.85 -16.35 -7.01
C LEU A 61 10.87 -17.40 -8.12
N SER A 62 11.86 -18.30 -8.13
CA SER A 62 12.00 -19.33 -9.18
C SER A 62 10.81 -20.29 -9.30
N ARG A 63 9.95 -20.35 -8.30
CA ARG A 63 8.75 -21.22 -8.28
C ARG A 63 7.57 -20.65 -9.09
N PHE A 64 7.58 -19.36 -9.42
CA PHE A 64 6.42 -18.64 -9.97
C PHE A 64 6.34 -18.58 -11.50
N PRO A 65 7.43 -18.34 -12.28
CA PRO A 65 7.31 -18.18 -13.74
C PRO A 65 6.74 -19.41 -14.46
N GLY A 66 7.14 -20.62 -14.04
CA GLY A 66 6.62 -21.89 -14.59
C GLY A 66 5.11 -22.12 -14.35
N ARG A 67 4.48 -21.31 -13.49
CA ARG A 67 3.05 -21.33 -13.15
C ARG A 67 2.27 -20.18 -13.77
N GLY A 68 2.86 -19.44 -14.71
CA GLY A 68 2.23 -18.37 -15.45
C GLY A 68 2.26 -17.00 -14.76
N TYR A 69 3.06 -16.84 -13.70
CA TYR A 69 3.28 -15.55 -13.06
C TYR A 69 4.33 -14.72 -13.82
N VAL A 70 4.10 -13.42 -13.87
CA VAL A 70 5.03 -12.41 -14.38
C VAL A 70 5.44 -11.46 -13.27
N ILE A 71 6.64 -10.88 -13.35
CA ILE A 71 7.10 -9.86 -12.41
C ILE A 71 6.47 -8.53 -12.78
N GLU A 72 5.84 -7.86 -11.81
CA GLU A 72 5.27 -6.52 -11.94
C GLU A 72 6.11 -5.45 -11.24
N ALA A 73 6.79 -5.80 -10.14
CA ALA A 73 7.72 -4.89 -9.45
C ALA A 73 8.89 -5.64 -8.80
N HIS A 74 10.02 -4.92 -8.62
CA HIS A 74 11.24 -5.41 -7.96
C HIS A 74 11.72 -4.37 -6.95
N LEU A 75 11.94 -4.80 -5.72
CA LEU A 75 12.37 -3.97 -4.60
C LEU A 75 13.67 -4.56 -4.02
N PRO A 76 14.83 -3.99 -4.36
CA PRO A 76 16.11 -4.40 -3.80
C PRO A 76 16.14 -4.31 -2.28
N ARG A 77 16.73 -5.31 -1.62
CA ARG A 77 16.91 -5.38 -0.17
C ARG A 77 15.62 -5.21 0.65
N PHE A 78 14.50 -5.65 0.09
CA PHE A 78 13.16 -5.44 0.65
C PHE A 78 12.96 -6.18 1.99
N PHE A 79 13.37 -7.44 2.06
CA PHE A 79 13.25 -8.27 3.25
C PHE A 79 14.48 -8.09 4.14
N ARG A 80 14.29 -7.60 5.35
CA ARG A 80 15.32 -7.41 6.39
C ARG A 80 16.52 -6.57 5.92
N GLY A 81 16.33 -5.69 4.94
CA GLY A 81 17.39 -4.92 4.32
C GLY A 81 18.44 -5.75 3.58
N ARG A 82 18.18 -7.01 3.23
CA ARG A 82 19.17 -7.96 2.67
C ARG A 82 18.69 -8.68 1.43
N GLU A 83 17.47 -9.20 1.44
CA GLU A 83 16.91 -10.01 0.37
C GLU A 83 15.95 -9.18 -0.48
N ASP A 84 16.03 -9.32 -1.80
CA ASP A 84 15.14 -8.62 -2.72
C ASP A 84 13.71 -9.15 -2.63
N GLY A 85 12.74 -8.25 -2.79
CA GLY A 85 11.32 -8.55 -2.89
C GLY A 85 10.80 -8.35 -4.30
N TYR A 86 9.85 -9.18 -4.68
CA TYR A 86 9.19 -9.10 -5.98
C TYR A 86 7.67 -9.08 -5.79
N PHE A 87 7.00 -8.24 -6.56
CA PHE A 87 5.57 -8.41 -6.78
C PHE A 87 5.38 -9.17 -8.08
N VAL A 88 4.68 -10.29 -8.00
CA VAL A 88 4.38 -11.14 -9.16
C VAL A 88 2.88 -11.24 -9.36
N ALA A 89 2.43 -11.40 -10.59
CA ALA A 89 1.02 -11.55 -10.93
C ALA A 89 0.76 -12.65 -11.95
N LYS A 90 -0.33 -13.38 -11.76
CA LYS A 90 -0.93 -14.28 -12.73
C LYS A 90 -2.26 -13.69 -13.18
N PHE A 91 -2.37 -13.40 -14.46
CA PHE A 91 -3.59 -12.86 -15.07
C PHE A 91 -4.43 -14.03 -15.63
N LEU A 92 -5.58 -14.26 -15.03
CA LEU A 92 -6.52 -15.32 -15.41
C LEU A 92 -7.47 -14.84 -16.51
N ASP A 93 -7.82 -13.53 -16.52
CA ASP A 93 -8.48 -12.85 -17.64
C ASP A 93 -7.46 -11.97 -18.38
N PRO A 94 -7.20 -12.19 -19.69
CA PRO A 94 -6.31 -11.33 -20.48
C PRO A 94 -6.71 -9.85 -20.51
N LYS A 95 -7.99 -9.53 -20.32
CA LYS A 95 -8.48 -8.14 -20.26
C LYS A 95 -7.91 -7.41 -19.05
N ARG A 96 -7.69 -8.13 -17.94
CA ARG A 96 -7.12 -7.57 -16.72
C ARG A 96 -5.69 -7.04 -16.89
N ARG A 97 -4.97 -7.49 -17.94
CA ARG A 97 -3.61 -7.07 -18.27
C ARG A 97 -3.54 -5.76 -19.07
N ARG A 98 -4.68 -5.25 -19.53
CA ARG A 98 -4.70 -4.02 -20.33
C ARG A 98 -4.71 -2.81 -19.42
N GLU A 99 -3.65 -2.00 -19.52
CA GLU A 99 -3.57 -0.73 -18.82
C GLU A 99 -4.69 0.22 -19.24
N HIS A 100 -5.19 0.98 -18.28
CA HIS A 100 -6.17 2.04 -18.47
C HIS A 100 -5.57 3.36 -17.97
N GLY A 101 -5.58 4.37 -18.84
CA GLY A 101 -5.06 5.70 -18.51
C GLY A 101 -3.60 5.92 -18.91
N ASP A 102 -3.12 7.13 -18.73
CA ASP A 102 -1.79 7.58 -19.15
C ASP A 102 -0.81 7.53 -17.97
N LEU A 103 -0.47 6.30 -17.53
CA LEU A 103 0.48 6.07 -16.44
C LEU A 103 1.88 6.56 -16.78
N ASP A 104 2.31 6.39 -18.03
CA ASP A 104 3.67 6.74 -18.47
C ASP A 104 3.91 8.24 -18.36
N SER A 105 2.95 9.08 -18.78
CA SER A 105 3.04 10.53 -18.64
C SER A 105 3.08 10.96 -17.17
N ILE A 106 2.27 10.32 -16.31
CA ILE A 106 2.30 10.61 -14.87
C ILE A 106 3.65 10.25 -14.28
N LEU A 107 4.18 9.05 -14.56
CA LEU A 107 5.48 8.61 -14.07
C LEU A 107 6.62 9.49 -14.58
N ALA A 108 6.58 9.92 -15.85
CA ALA A 108 7.57 10.85 -16.41
C ALA A 108 7.57 12.19 -15.65
N ALA A 109 6.39 12.80 -15.48
CA ALA A 109 6.23 14.05 -14.75
C ALA A 109 6.63 13.95 -13.26
N VAL A 110 6.40 12.80 -12.63
CA VAL A 110 6.80 12.54 -11.24
C VAL A 110 8.31 12.41 -11.11
N ARG A 111 8.96 11.69 -12.04
CA ARG A 111 10.43 11.49 -12.05
C ARG A 111 11.20 12.79 -12.22
N GLU A 112 10.69 13.76 -12.97
CA GLU A 112 11.28 15.10 -13.11
C GLU A 112 11.34 15.86 -11.77
N LYS A 113 10.52 15.48 -10.79
CA LYS A 113 10.45 16.10 -9.47
C LYS A 113 11.08 15.26 -8.36
N ALA A 114 11.73 14.14 -8.71
CA ALA A 114 12.35 13.24 -7.73
C ALA A 114 13.47 13.97 -6.97
N GLY A 115 13.49 13.81 -5.64
CA GLY A 115 14.49 14.42 -4.76
C GLY A 115 14.31 15.93 -4.50
N ASP A 116 13.32 16.59 -5.13
CA ASP A 116 13.01 18.00 -4.93
C ASP A 116 11.92 18.16 -3.86
N ALA A 117 12.19 17.65 -2.65
CA ALA A 117 11.24 17.73 -1.54
C ALA A 117 11.26 19.13 -0.93
N PRO A 118 10.16 19.90 -0.99
CA PRO A 118 10.04 21.10 -0.16
C PRO A 118 10.05 20.67 1.32
N ALA A 119 10.62 21.49 2.18
CA ALA A 119 10.60 21.25 3.62
C ALA A 119 9.16 20.95 4.06
N ALA A 120 8.97 19.80 4.71
CA ALA A 120 7.67 19.40 5.25
C ALA A 120 7.38 20.29 6.47
N CYS A 121 6.63 21.36 6.26
CA CYS A 121 6.33 22.35 7.28
C CYS A 121 4.83 22.46 7.47
N LEU A 122 4.35 22.23 8.69
CA LEU A 122 2.95 22.42 9.05
C LEU A 122 2.61 23.92 9.19
N PRO A 123 1.38 24.33 8.88
CA PRO A 123 0.90 25.65 9.25
C PRO A 123 1.00 25.91 10.75
N PRO A 124 1.17 27.16 11.20
CA PRO A 124 1.17 27.48 12.63
C PRO A 124 -0.10 26.98 13.34
N GLY A 125 0.07 26.41 14.53
CA GLY A 125 -1.03 25.86 15.33
C GLY A 125 -1.49 24.45 14.94
N TRP A 126 -0.98 23.89 13.82
CA TRP A 126 -1.28 22.53 13.39
C TRP A 126 -0.33 21.53 14.03
N THR A 127 -0.82 20.31 14.25
CA THR A 127 -0.01 19.23 14.86
C THR A 127 0.01 18.00 13.97
N CYS A 128 1.12 17.25 13.98
CA CYS A 128 1.23 15.93 13.37
C CYS A 128 1.68 14.93 14.45
N ALA A 129 0.86 13.92 14.73
CA ALA A 129 1.12 12.96 15.80
C ALA A 129 0.60 11.56 15.44
N PRO A 130 1.14 10.50 16.09
CA PRO A 130 0.47 9.21 16.08
C PRO A 130 -0.95 9.32 16.63
N ALA A 131 -1.89 8.63 15.98
CA ALA A 131 -3.27 8.53 16.43
C ALA A 131 -3.40 7.44 17.50
N ASN A 132 -4.44 7.56 18.31
CA ASN A 132 -4.84 6.56 19.29
C ASN A 132 -6.28 6.08 19.02
N GLN A 133 -6.80 5.18 19.86
CA GLN A 133 -8.14 4.60 19.67
C GLN A 133 -9.29 5.62 19.73
N ASP A 134 -9.09 6.75 20.44
CA ASP A 134 -10.10 7.82 20.52
C ASP A 134 -10.23 8.59 19.20
N ASP A 135 -9.20 8.54 18.35
CA ASP A 135 -9.18 9.19 17.03
C ASP A 135 -9.89 8.37 15.93
N ALA A 136 -10.32 7.14 16.22
CA ALA A 136 -10.83 6.20 15.20
C ALA A 136 -12.09 6.71 14.47
N ASP A 137 -12.98 7.40 15.17
CA ASP A 137 -14.21 7.96 14.57
C ASP A 137 -13.86 9.12 13.60
N ASP A 138 -12.92 9.98 13.98
CA ASP A 138 -12.42 11.07 13.12
C ASP A 138 -11.70 10.52 11.88
N LEU A 139 -10.89 9.46 12.05
CA LEU A 139 -10.22 8.76 10.96
C LEU A 139 -11.22 8.16 9.97
N ALA A 140 -12.21 7.42 10.47
CA ALA A 140 -13.25 6.81 9.65
C ALA A 140 -14.05 7.87 8.87
N ALA A 141 -14.37 8.99 9.51
CA ALA A 141 -15.04 10.13 8.87
C ALA A 141 -14.17 10.73 7.75
N LEU A 142 -12.87 10.92 7.99
CA LEU A 142 -11.94 11.41 6.96
C LEU A 142 -11.86 10.45 5.78
N TYR A 143 -11.67 9.14 6.03
CA TYR A 143 -11.58 8.14 4.98
C TYR A 143 -12.85 8.05 4.15
N SER A 144 -14.03 8.14 4.80
CA SER A 144 -15.33 8.19 4.11
C SER A 144 -15.48 9.42 3.21
N ALA A 145 -14.89 10.55 3.59
CA ALA A 145 -14.93 11.78 2.79
C ALA A 145 -13.97 11.75 1.59
N VAL A 146 -12.96 10.86 1.62
CA VAL A 146 -11.90 10.81 0.59
C VAL A 146 -12.08 9.63 -0.38
N PHE A 147 -12.47 8.45 0.13
CA PHE A 147 -12.53 7.23 -0.65
C PHE A 147 -13.97 6.76 -0.85
N SER A 148 -14.43 6.71 -2.10
CA SER A 148 -15.75 6.14 -2.43
C SER A 148 -15.78 4.61 -2.34
N THR A 149 -14.64 3.94 -2.61
CA THR A 149 -14.39 2.52 -2.35
C THR A 149 -12.94 2.34 -1.88
N TYR A 150 -12.72 1.33 -1.03
CA TYR A 150 -11.40 0.97 -0.54
C TYR A 150 -11.34 -0.55 -0.32
N PRO A 151 -10.19 -1.23 -0.51
CA PRO A 151 -10.09 -2.69 -0.39
C PRO A 151 -10.24 -3.22 1.05
N PHE A 152 -10.08 -2.36 2.05
CA PHE A 152 -10.26 -2.66 3.46
C PHE A 152 -11.37 -1.78 4.06
N PRO A 153 -12.04 -2.18 5.16
CA PRO A 153 -13.13 -1.41 5.76
C PRO A 153 -12.63 -0.25 6.62
N ILE A 154 -11.75 0.61 6.07
CA ILE A 154 -11.14 1.75 6.80
C ILE A 154 -12.12 2.86 7.18
N THR A 155 -13.36 2.77 6.72
CA THR A 155 -14.45 3.67 7.11
C THR A 155 -15.23 3.18 8.34
N ASP A 156 -14.84 2.01 8.89
CA ASP A 156 -15.39 1.46 10.11
C ASP A 156 -14.45 1.77 11.30
N PRO A 157 -14.88 2.58 12.28
CA PRO A 157 -14.06 2.91 13.44
C PRO A 157 -13.66 1.68 14.27
N TYR A 158 -14.52 0.64 14.28
CA TYR A 158 -14.20 -0.58 15.00
C TYR A 158 -13.01 -1.32 14.38
N TYR A 159 -12.99 -1.44 13.06
CA TYR A 159 -11.85 -1.99 12.32
C TYR A 159 -10.56 -1.22 12.60
N LEU A 160 -10.63 0.13 12.60
CA LEU A 160 -9.45 0.96 12.86
C LEU A 160 -8.90 0.74 14.28
N ARG A 161 -9.76 0.64 15.29
CA ARG A 161 -9.35 0.33 16.67
C ARG A 161 -8.68 -1.03 16.77
N GLU A 162 -9.26 -2.07 16.16
CA GLU A 162 -8.67 -3.41 16.10
C GLU A 162 -7.25 -3.37 15.46
N LYS A 163 -7.08 -2.64 14.35
CA LYS A 163 -5.79 -2.51 13.69
C LYS A 163 -4.76 -1.77 14.54
N MET A 164 -5.16 -0.77 15.32
CA MET A 164 -4.28 -0.04 16.24
C MET A 164 -3.72 -0.91 17.37
N GLU A 165 -4.41 -2.00 17.75
CA GLU A 165 -3.91 -2.97 18.73
C GLU A 165 -2.78 -3.86 18.18
N GLY A 166 -2.71 -4.00 16.85
CA GLY A 166 -1.73 -4.83 16.16
C GLY A 166 -0.53 -4.04 15.60
N ASP A 167 -0.14 -4.45 14.41
CA ASP A 167 1.03 -3.92 13.70
C ASP A 167 0.70 -2.74 12.77
N TYR A 168 -0.34 -1.98 13.08
CA TYR A 168 -0.68 -0.74 12.40
C TYR A 168 -0.40 0.46 13.31
N ARG A 169 0.14 1.54 12.72
CA ARG A 169 0.30 2.85 13.37
C ARG A 169 -0.31 3.90 12.47
N TYR A 170 -1.37 4.55 12.96
CA TYR A 170 -2.01 5.66 12.26
C TYR A 170 -1.37 6.98 12.68
N PHE A 171 -1.31 7.92 11.73
CA PHE A 171 -0.79 9.26 11.94
C PHE A 171 -1.84 10.27 11.47
N ILE A 172 -2.04 11.32 12.24
CA ILE A 172 -3.01 12.36 11.94
C ILE A 172 -2.37 13.74 11.96
N ILE A 173 -2.86 14.59 11.09
CA ILE A 173 -2.64 16.03 11.17
C ILE A 173 -3.95 16.66 11.60
N ARG A 174 -3.91 17.38 12.74
CA ARG A 174 -5.02 18.22 13.21
C ARG A 174 -4.75 19.66 12.89
N ALA A 175 -5.77 20.33 12.35
CA ALA A 175 -5.79 21.77 12.13
C ALA A 175 -5.93 22.51 13.48
N ASP A 176 -5.76 23.83 13.45
CA ASP A 176 -5.89 24.71 14.62
C ASP A 176 -7.30 24.71 15.24
N ASP A 177 -8.32 24.34 14.47
CA ASP A 177 -9.69 24.16 14.94
C ASP A 177 -9.98 22.75 15.53
N GLY A 178 -8.96 21.90 15.65
CA GLY A 178 -9.02 20.55 16.21
C GLY A 178 -9.48 19.46 15.24
N ARG A 179 -9.93 19.80 14.02
CA ARG A 179 -10.39 18.81 13.02
C ARG A 179 -9.23 18.06 12.38
N VAL A 180 -9.46 16.79 12.05
CA VAL A 180 -8.49 15.99 11.30
C VAL A 180 -8.46 16.46 9.85
N ALA A 181 -7.32 17.02 9.45
CA ALA A 181 -7.09 17.56 8.11
C ALA A 181 -6.51 16.52 7.15
N ALA A 182 -5.66 15.63 7.66
CA ALA A 182 -5.05 14.53 6.90
C ALA A 182 -4.69 13.37 7.81
N ALA A 183 -4.63 12.18 7.24
CA ALA A 183 -4.18 10.97 7.92
C ALA A 183 -3.44 10.03 6.98
N SER A 184 -2.69 9.09 7.56
CA SER A 184 -2.04 7.97 6.89
C SER A 184 -1.83 6.83 7.89
N SER A 185 -1.44 5.65 7.41
CA SER A 185 -1.06 4.53 8.27
C SER A 185 0.27 3.90 7.84
N ALA A 186 0.93 3.26 8.80
CA ALA A 186 2.09 2.40 8.63
C ALA A 186 1.68 0.98 8.99
N GLU A 187 1.66 0.07 8.01
CA GLU A 187 1.49 -1.36 8.21
C GLU A 187 2.87 -2.01 8.38
N ILE A 188 3.15 -2.52 9.58
CA ILE A 188 4.47 -2.94 10.00
C ILE A 188 4.62 -4.46 9.87
N TYR A 189 5.57 -4.90 9.07
CA TYR A 189 5.95 -6.30 8.91
C TYR A 189 7.24 -6.57 9.69
N ARG A 190 7.09 -6.85 11.01
CA ARG A 190 8.23 -6.94 11.95
C ARG A 190 9.24 -8.01 11.58
N GLU A 191 8.77 -9.20 11.16
CA GLU A 191 9.63 -10.30 10.78
C GLU A 191 10.44 -10.00 9.51
N ASP A 192 9.88 -9.17 8.63
CA ASP A 192 10.49 -8.76 7.37
C ASP A 192 11.29 -7.45 7.51
N GLU A 193 11.19 -6.78 8.66
CA GLU A 193 11.79 -5.46 8.94
C GLU A 193 11.42 -4.41 7.87
N ASN A 194 10.22 -4.52 7.28
CA ASN A 194 9.71 -3.54 6.32
C ASN A 194 8.35 -2.98 6.74
N VAL A 195 7.96 -1.87 6.14
CA VAL A 195 6.73 -1.16 6.48
C VAL A 195 6.07 -0.59 5.23
N GLU A 196 4.76 -0.80 5.09
CA GLU A 196 3.97 -0.13 4.06
C GLU A 196 3.46 1.22 4.58
N MET A 197 3.83 2.30 3.88
CA MET A 197 3.31 3.65 4.10
C MET A 197 2.05 3.81 3.26
N THR A 198 0.88 3.71 3.88
CA THR A 198 -0.39 3.55 3.16
C THR A 198 -1.50 4.46 3.70
N ASP A 199 -2.73 4.33 3.18
CA ASP A 199 -3.96 5.01 3.62
C ASP A 199 -3.88 6.55 3.62
N PHE A 200 -3.05 7.15 2.76
CA PHE A 200 -2.91 8.61 2.72
C PHE A 200 -4.23 9.28 2.29
N ALA A 201 -4.80 10.04 3.19
CA ALA A 201 -6.02 10.81 2.97
C ALA A 201 -5.81 12.27 3.39
N THR A 202 -6.23 13.20 2.54
CA THR A 202 -6.31 14.63 2.88
C THR A 202 -7.72 15.11 2.61
N HIS A 203 -8.36 15.63 3.64
CA HIS A 203 -9.70 16.18 3.53
C HIS A 203 -9.76 17.25 2.42
N PRO A 204 -10.77 17.24 1.54
CA PRO A 204 -10.84 18.13 0.38
C PRO A 204 -10.59 19.62 0.69
N GLY A 205 -11.09 20.12 1.81
CA GLY A 205 -10.92 21.50 2.25
C GLY A 205 -9.49 21.90 2.66
N TYR A 206 -8.58 20.91 2.84
CA TYR A 206 -7.20 21.15 3.27
C TYR A 206 -6.16 20.75 2.23
N ARG A 207 -6.57 20.35 1.02
CA ARG A 207 -5.65 20.01 -0.08
C ARG A 207 -4.77 21.18 -0.49
N GLY A 208 -3.67 20.88 -1.18
CA GLY A 208 -2.72 21.91 -1.64
C GLY A 208 -1.75 22.43 -0.57
N ARG A 209 -1.77 21.88 0.64
CA ARG A 209 -0.92 22.29 1.78
C ARG A 209 0.23 21.33 2.07
N ASN A 210 0.54 20.41 1.16
CA ASN A 210 1.62 19.41 1.26
C ASN A 210 1.53 18.48 2.52
N LEU A 211 0.33 18.25 3.05
CA LEU A 211 0.12 17.50 4.30
C LEU A 211 0.58 16.04 4.21
N ALA A 212 0.43 15.41 3.04
CA ALA A 212 0.91 14.05 2.80
C ALA A 212 2.43 13.93 2.98
N ALA A 213 3.21 14.94 2.58
CA ALA A 213 4.66 14.95 2.80
C ALA A 213 5.00 15.14 4.29
N CYS A 214 4.24 15.94 5.04
CA CYS A 214 4.42 16.08 6.48
C CYS A 214 4.14 14.76 7.22
N LEU A 215 3.05 14.05 6.84
CA LEU A 215 2.74 12.71 7.36
C LEU A 215 3.88 11.74 7.05
N LEU A 216 4.30 11.65 5.78
CA LEU A 216 5.34 10.71 5.35
C LEU A 216 6.66 10.95 6.10
N ALA A 217 7.08 12.21 6.27
CA ALA A 217 8.29 12.54 7.02
C ALA A 217 8.21 12.07 8.49
N ARG A 218 7.05 12.29 9.14
CA ARG A 218 6.82 11.85 10.51
C ARG A 218 6.80 10.32 10.63
N MET A 219 6.14 9.66 9.69
CA MET A 219 6.11 8.19 9.62
C MET A 219 7.52 7.60 9.44
N GLU A 220 8.31 8.15 8.52
CA GLU A 220 9.69 7.69 8.31
C GLU A 220 10.55 7.80 9.57
N GLU A 221 10.42 8.91 10.31
CA GLU A 221 11.13 9.11 11.58
C GLU A 221 10.77 8.02 12.60
N GLU A 222 9.47 7.77 12.81
CA GLU A 222 8.98 6.74 13.72
C GLU A 222 9.40 5.33 13.30
N MET A 223 9.32 5.02 12.00
CA MET A 223 9.65 3.69 11.50
C MET A 223 11.16 3.41 11.52
N ARG A 224 12.01 4.42 11.30
CA ARG A 224 13.45 4.30 11.55
C ARG A 224 13.75 4.03 13.03
N ALA A 225 13.11 4.77 13.93
CA ALA A 225 13.25 4.56 15.37
C ALA A 225 12.77 3.17 15.81
N ALA A 226 11.75 2.63 15.13
CA ALA A 226 11.25 1.26 15.35
C ALA A 226 12.13 0.16 14.70
N GLY A 227 13.23 0.53 14.01
CA GLY A 227 14.20 -0.42 13.44
C GLY A 227 13.81 -0.97 12.08
N MET A 228 12.80 -0.42 11.40
CA MET A 228 12.43 -0.83 10.03
C MET A 228 13.55 -0.49 9.05
N LYS A 229 13.84 -1.42 8.14
CA LYS A 229 14.92 -1.31 7.15
C LYS A 229 14.46 -0.78 5.81
N THR A 230 13.22 -1.08 5.42
CA THR A 230 12.66 -0.66 4.13
C THR A 230 11.25 -0.15 4.32
N ALA A 231 11.00 1.07 3.84
CA ALA A 231 9.65 1.60 3.63
C ALA A 231 9.22 1.39 2.19
N PHE A 232 7.95 1.05 1.98
CA PHE A 232 7.38 0.97 0.65
C PHE A 232 5.93 1.47 0.64
N THR A 233 5.37 1.63 -0.53
CA THR A 233 3.95 1.94 -0.71
C THR A 233 3.43 1.32 -2.00
N ILE A 234 2.12 1.05 -2.02
CA ILE A 234 1.37 0.64 -3.21
C ILE A 234 0.38 1.77 -3.52
N ALA A 235 0.86 2.78 -4.26
CA ALA A 235 0.14 4.03 -4.51
C ALA A 235 -0.71 3.94 -5.79
N ARG A 236 -1.88 4.63 -5.81
CA ARG A 236 -2.72 4.74 -7.01
C ARG A 236 -1.93 5.28 -8.20
N GLY A 237 -1.85 4.51 -9.29
CA GLY A 237 -1.01 4.82 -10.44
C GLY A 237 -1.36 6.15 -11.11
N LEU A 238 -2.65 6.43 -11.28
CA LEU A 238 -3.14 7.64 -11.92
C LEU A 238 -3.17 8.89 -11.00
N SER A 239 -2.83 8.75 -9.73
CA SER A 239 -2.80 9.86 -8.79
C SER A 239 -1.43 10.56 -8.77
N TYR A 240 -1.22 11.55 -9.63
CA TYR A 240 0.01 12.36 -9.64
C TYR A 240 0.42 12.84 -8.22
N PRO A 241 -0.48 13.41 -7.37
CA PRO A 241 -0.05 13.97 -6.09
C PRO A 241 0.60 12.96 -5.15
N ILE A 242 0.07 11.74 -5.04
CA ILE A 242 0.64 10.75 -4.13
C ILE A 242 1.96 10.18 -4.67
N ASN A 243 2.05 9.90 -5.98
CA ASN A 243 3.29 9.47 -6.61
C ASN A 243 4.39 10.53 -6.46
N ALA A 244 4.06 11.82 -6.69
CA ALA A 244 4.98 12.92 -6.51
C ALA A 244 5.43 13.09 -5.04
N THR A 245 4.57 12.81 -4.06
CA THR A 245 4.93 12.84 -2.63
C THR A 245 6.05 11.83 -2.35
N PHE A 246 5.91 10.60 -2.78
CA PHE A 246 6.92 9.56 -2.57
C PHE A 246 8.20 9.82 -3.37
N ALA A 247 8.11 10.17 -4.65
CA ALA A 247 9.29 10.45 -5.46
C ALA A 247 10.12 11.61 -4.91
N ARG A 248 9.47 12.70 -4.48
CA ARG A 248 10.14 13.85 -3.85
C ARG A 248 10.78 13.49 -2.52
N ALA A 249 10.18 12.59 -1.75
CA ALA A 249 10.75 12.08 -0.50
C ALA A 249 11.92 11.10 -0.72
N GLY A 250 12.34 10.86 -1.96
CA GLY A 250 13.48 10.03 -2.32
C GLY A 250 13.16 8.53 -2.41
N TYR A 251 11.88 8.16 -2.56
CA TYR A 251 11.51 6.79 -2.89
C TYR A 251 11.86 6.47 -4.33
N LEU A 252 12.31 5.24 -4.55
CA LEU A 252 12.63 4.69 -5.85
C LEU A 252 11.41 3.94 -6.40
N TYR A 253 11.19 4.05 -7.71
CA TYR A 253 10.11 3.32 -8.38
C TYR A 253 10.50 1.86 -8.60
N GLY A 254 9.70 0.94 -8.07
CA GLY A 254 9.91 -0.50 -8.17
C GLY A 254 9.16 -1.18 -9.31
N GLY A 255 8.06 -0.60 -9.77
CA GLY A 255 7.21 -1.17 -10.83
C GLY A 255 5.75 -0.78 -10.68
N THR A 256 4.90 -1.32 -11.57
CA THR A 256 3.45 -1.09 -11.55
C THR A 256 2.68 -2.41 -11.49
N LEU A 257 1.78 -2.53 -10.51
CA LEU A 257 0.84 -3.64 -10.38
C LEU A 257 -0.40 -3.33 -11.24
N THR A 258 -0.50 -3.96 -12.40
CA THR A 258 -1.52 -3.66 -13.42
C THR A 258 -2.93 -3.99 -12.96
N ASN A 259 -3.84 -3.02 -13.04
CA ASN A 259 -5.25 -3.15 -12.66
C ASN A 259 -5.43 -3.94 -11.35
N ASN A 260 -4.67 -3.56 -10.33
CA ASN A 260 -4.47 -4.40 -9.16
C ASN A 260 -5.61 -4.32 -8.15
N THR A 261 -6.18 -3.14 -7.93
CA THR A 261 -7.06 -2.85 -6.80
C THR A 261 -8.29 -2.08 -7.26
N ASN A 262 -9.46 -2.43 -6.72
CA ASN A 262 -10.65 -1.56 -6.85
C ASN A 262 -10.58 -0.49 -5.77
N ILE A 263 -10.37 0.75 -6.20
CA ILE A 263 -10.25 1.91 -5.33
C ILE A 263 -10.88 3.13 -6.02
N CYS A 264 -11.57 3.97 -5.24
CA CYS A 264 -12.26 5.16 -5.75
C CYS A 264 -13.24 4.87 -6.91
N GLY A 265 -13.91 3.71 -6.87
CA GLY A 265 -14.98 3.36 -7.81
C GLY A 265 -14.58 2.55 -9.03
N GLY A 266 -13.32 2.09 -9.14
CA GLY A 266 -12.87 1.29 -10.28
C GLY A 266 -11.56 0.54 -10.05
N PHE A 267 -11.20 -0.32 -11.01
CA PHE A 267 -9.88 -0.94 -11.01
C PHE A 267 -8.82 0.07 -11.39
N GLU A 268 -7.78 0.16 -10.55
CA GLU A 268 -6.60 0.97 -10.85
C GLU A 268 -5.32 0.13 -10.82
N SER A 269 -4.39 0.51 -11.69
CA SER A 269 -3.00 0.09 -11.59
C SER A 269 -2.35 0.85 -10.44
N MET A 270 -1.46 0.15 -9.72
CA MET A 270 -0.83 0.68 -8.53
C MET A 270 0.68 0.75 -8.72
N ASN A 271 1.27 1.91 -8.48
CA ASN A 271 2.72 2.09 -8.52
C ASN A 271 3.35 1.70 -7.19
N VAL A 272 4.38 0.88 -7.25
CA VAL A 272 5.16 0.51 -6.08
C VAL A 272 6.38 1.43 -5.98
N TRP A 273 6.51 2.10 -4.84
CA TRP A 273 7.66 2.91 -4.49
C TRP A 273 8.31 2.35 -3.23
N TYR A 274 9.63 2.40 -3.12
CA TYR A 274 10.36 1.91 -1.95
C TYR A 274 11.54 2.80 -1.59
N LYS A 275 11.95 2.76 -0.33
CA LYS A 275 13.08 3.52 0.20
C LYS A 275 13.76 2.73 1.31
N PRO A 276 15.09 2.47 1.22
CA PRO A 276 15.86 2.02 2.38
C PRO A 276 15.79 3.06 3.51
N LEU A 277 15.57 2.61 4.75
CA LEU A 277 15.51 3.47 5.93
C LEU A 277 16.79 3.44 6.76
N ASP A 278 17.70 2.51 6.46
CA ASP A 278 18.97 2.26 7.14
C ASP A 278 20.18 2.98 6.48
N GLY A 279 19.91 4.10 5.80
CA GLY A 279 20.91 4.93 5.13
C GLY A 279 21.35 6.13 5.95
#